data_b117169e576bf9e1d5822b77f8702e88
#
_entry.id   b117169e576bf9e1d5822b77f8702e88
#
_cell.length_a   1.000
_cell.length_b   1.000
_cell.length_c   1.000
_cell.angle_alpha   90.00
_cell.angle_beta   90.00
_cell.angle_gamma   90.00
#
_symmetry.space_group_name_H-M   'P 1'
#
loop_
_entity.id
_entity.type
_entity.pdbx_description
1 polymer ?
#
loop_
_entity_poly.entity_id
_entity_poly.type
_entity_poly.pdbx_seq_one_letter_code
_entity_poly.pdbx_strand_id
1 'polypeptide(L)'
;MKKSIFLSFILCLCLVACIPQQAMAQKQSRMEKLLRHLNDNDADKWQKNREKLDDETQTYYSEELALLDVLHQLWNEHSEQAVTNYFGCYGKAFQGNFSTICDEEKIQLSDVRNRAEQSIIYILEGSKDKIPFSRAVIDSIRSTDYPADSVMLQRLRDIRELALLEGMLKTPTPGTYQTYLAEYPNGKFIAQVNAAENKRLYQLVEKDPSSGNFKAFFDNADMQKFFKDKDSRPYLAEVRSLYDNFLFQHIDSLQKEGNATAIRQIID
;
A
#
# COMPACT_ATOMS: atom_id res chain seq x y z
N MET A 1 -14.28 54.36 -50.12
CA MET A 1 -14.90 54.04 -48.80
C MET A 1 -15.10 52.55 -48.50
N LYS A 2 -15.46 51.68 -49.46
CA LYS A 2 -15.70 50.23 -49.15
C LYS A 2 -14.47 49.41 -48.70
N LYS A 3 -13.25 49.74 -49.13
CA LYS A 3 -12.02 49.02 -48.77
C LYS A 3 -11.57 49.29 -47.32
N SER A 4 -11.84 50.46 -46.76
CA SER A 4 -11.44 50.79 -45.38
C SER A 4 -12.33 50.12 -44.34
N ILE A 5 -13.62 49.93 -44.63
CA ILE A 5 -14.58 49.24 -43.74
C ILE A 5 -14.24 47.72 -43.64
N PHE A 6 -13.83 47.14 -44.79
CA PHE A 6 -13.48 45.71 -44.82
C PHE A 6 -12.19 45.41 -44.05
N LEU A 7 -11.20 46.32 -44.14
CA LEU A 7 -9.95 46.22 -43.40
C LEU A 7 -10.17 46.35 -41.87
N SER A 8 -11.06 47.26 -41.47
CA SER A 8 -11.42 47.47 -40.05
C SER A 8 -12.18 46.28 -39.48
N PHE A 9 -13.03 45.62 -40.30
CA PHE A 9 -13.78 44.42 -39.87
C PHE A 9 -12.87 43.19 -39.71
N ILE A 10 -11.89 43.02 -40.60
CA ILE A 10 -10.84 41.95 -40.47
C ILE A 10 -9.98 42.21 -39.26
N LEU A 11 -9.56 43.45 -38.97
CA LEU A 11 -8.79 43.78 -37.82
C LEU A 11 -9.55 43.53 -36.49
N CYS A 12 -10.84 43.85 -36.44
CA CYS A 12 -11.70 43.53 -35.29
C CYS A 12 -11.90 42.02 -35.11
N LEU A 13 -12.09 41.26 -36.19
CA LEU A 13 -12.18 39.79 -36.12
C LEU A 13 -10.88 39.15 -35.63
N CYS A 14 -9.73 39.64 -36.09
CA CYS A 14 -8.43 39.21 -35.61
C CYS A 14 -8.20 39.53 -34.13
N LEU A 15 -8.63 40.73 -33.68
CA LEU A 15 -8.54 41.11 -32.25
C LEU A 15 -9.45 40.26 -31.37
N VAL A 16 -10.67 39.99 -31.80
CA VAL A 16 -11.61 39.14 -31.04
C VAL A 16 -11.14 37.67 -31.00
N ALA A 17 -10.45 37.17 -32.01
CA ALA A 17 -9.87 35.82 -32.01
C ALA A 17 -8.56 35.71 -31.18
N CYS A 18 -7.82 36.84 -31.02
CA CYS A 18 -6.56 36.83 -30.27
C CYS A 18 -6.75 36.91 -28.73
N ILE A 19 -7.85 37.51 -28.25
CA ILE A 19 -8.11 37.67 -26.82
C ILE A 19 -8.23 36.30 -26.11
N PRO A 20 -8.99 35.30 -26.61
CA PRO A 20 -9.05 33.98 -25.97
C PRO A 20 -7.71 33.26 -25.92
N GLN A 21 -6.90 33.36 -26.99
CA GLN A 21 -5.58 32.74 -27.06
C GLN A 21 -4.59 33.35 -26.06
N GLN A 22 -4.58 34.66 -25.88
CA GLN A 22 -3.73 35.33 -24.88
C GLN A 22 -4.12 34.95 -23.45
N ALA A 23 -5.42 34.88 -23.15
CA ALA A 23 -5.92 34.43 -21.84
C ALA A 23 -5.52 32.99 -21.54
N MET A 24 -5.63 32.11 -22.52
CA MET A 24 -5.20 30.71 -22.40
C MET A 24 -3.69 30.57 -22.17
N ALA A 25 -2.88 31.28 -22.96
CA ALA A 25 -1.43 31.31 -22.79
C ALA A 25 -1.01 31.81 -21.41
N GLN A 26 -1.73 32.79 -20.85
CA GLN A 26 -1.45 33.27 -19.49
C GLN A 26 -1.80 32.25 -18.41
N LYS A 27 -2.92 31.53 -18.55
CA LYS A 27 -3.31 30.45 -17.65
C LYS A 27 -2.28 29.32 -17.68
N GLN A 28 -1.90 28.89 -18.86
CA GLN A 28 -0.88 27.87 -19.06
C GLN A 28 0.45 28.25 -18.42
N SER A 29 0.95 29.48 -18.63
CA SER A 29 2.19 29.98 -18.01
C SER A 29 2.17 30.00 -16.48
N ARG A 30 0.99 30.10 -15.86
CA ARG A 30 0.85 29.97 -14.39
C ARG A 30 1.03 28.52 -13.94
N MET A 31 0.47 27.56 -14.70
CA MET A 31 0.63 26.13 -14.42
C MET A 31 2.09 25.68 -14.60
N GLU A 32 2.74 26.14 -15.65
CA GLU A 32 4.16 25.92 -15.91
C GLU A 32 5.02 26.39 -14.74
N LYS A 33 4.76 27.58 -14.20
CA LYS A 33 5.48 28.10 -13.03
C LYS A 33 5.27 27.24 -11.78
N LEU A 34 4.05 26.73 -11.56
CA LEU A 34 3.80 25.82 -10.46
C LEU A 34 4.62 24.53 -10.59
N LEU A 35 4.60 23.91 -11.76
CA LEU A 35 5.38 22.69 -12.01
C LEU A 35 6.88 22.94 -11.83
N ARG A 36 7.39 24.06 -12.33
CA ARG A 36 8.81 24.45 -12.17
C ARG A 36 9.20 24.57 -10.71
N HIS A 37 8.44 25.34 -9.92
CA HIS A 37 8.75 25.51 -8.49
C HIS A 37 8.66 24.18 -7.72
N LEU A 38 7.71 23.32 -8.09
CA LEU A 38 7.58 22.00 -7.52
C LEU A 38 8.80 21.12 -7.88
N ASN A 39 9.24 21.15 -9.13
CA ASN A 39 10.40 20.41 -9.60
C ASN A 39 11.71 20.89 -8.96
N ASP A 40 11.82 22.20 -8.73
CA ASP A 40 12.97 22.85 -8.09
C ASP A 40 13.01 22.70 -6.56
N ASN A 41 12.03 22.01 -5.95
CA ASN A 41 11.83 21.90 -4.48
C ASN A 41 11.65 23.26 -3.78
N ASP A 42 11.10 24.27 -4.47
CA ASP A 42 10.84 25.59 -3.92
C ASP A 42 9.40 25.67 -3.39
N ALA A 43 9.16 25.01 -2.24
CA ALA A 43 7.84 24.92 -1.64
C ALA A 43 7.20 26.26 -1.35
N ASP A 44 8.01 27.26 -0.91
CA ASP A 44 7.50 28.62 -0.58
C ASP A 44 7.00 29.32 -1.85
N LYS A 45 7.76 29.25 -2.94
CA LYS A 45 7.32 29.86 -4.21
C LYS A 45 6.17 29.08 -4.82
N TRP A 46 6.16 27.76 -4.70
CA TRP A 46 5.05 26.94 -5.13
C TRP A 46 3.76 27.38 -4.43
N GLN A 47 3.74 27.41 -3.10
CA GLN A 47 2.58 27.82 -2.29
C GLN A 47 2.10 29.22 -2.68
N LYS A 48 3.03 30.19 -2.73
CA LYS A 48 2.70 31.57 -3.09
C LYS A 48 2.10 31.73 -4.50
N ASN A 49 2.53 30.91 -5.47
CA ASN A 49 1.96 30.94 -6.82
C ASN A 49 0.64 30.16 -6.89
N ARG A 50 0.49 29.09 -6.11
CA ARG A 50 -0.77 28.31 -5.99
C ARG A 50 -1.92 29.17 -5.46
N GLU A 51 -1.67 29.97 -4.43
CA GLU A 51 -2.65 30.89 -3.83
C GLU A 51 -3.07 32.05 -4.74
N LYS A 52 -2.24 32.38 -5.74
CA LYS A 52 -2.54 33.47 -6.69
C LYS A 52 -3.30 33.05 -7.94
N LEU A 53 -3.63 31.77 -8.06
CA LEU A 53 -4.42 31.31 -9.18
C LEU A 53 -5.85 31.86 -9.07
N ASP A 54 -6.34 32.44 -10.15
CA ASP A 54 -7.74 32.85 -10.25
C ASP A 54 -8.67 31.63 -10.45
N ASP A 55 -9.95 31.82 -10.10
CA ASP A 55 -10.96 30.77 -10.14
C ASP A 55 -11.11 30.16 -11.56
N GLU A 56 -10.94 30.98 -12.59
CA GLU A 56 -11.05 30.52 -13.97
C GLU A 56 -9.91 29.58 -14.35
N THR A 57 -8.68 29.89 -13.93
CA THR A 57 -7.51 29.01 -14.12
C THR A 57 -7.66 27.73 -13.30
N GLN A 58 -8.12 27.81 -12.05
CA GLN A 58 -8.36 26.65 -11.19
C GLN A 58 -9.42 25.72 -11.76
N THR A 59 -10.49 26.26 -12.30
CA THR A 59 -11.56 25.47 -12.93
C THR A 59 -11.09 24.79 -14.20
N TYR A 60 -10.36 25.51 -15.06
CA TYR A 60 -9.89 24.98 -16.34
C TYR A 60 -8.84 23.87 -16.17
N TYR A 61 -7.91 24.01 -15.23
CA TYR A 61 -6.85 23.06 -14.95
C TYR A 61 -7.09 22.23 -13.67
N SER A 62 -8.35 21.96 -13.34
CA SER A 62 -8.71 21.32 -12.06
C SER A 62 -8.07 19.94 -11.86
N GLU A 63 -7.94 19.14 -12.91
CA GLU A 63 -7.33 17.81 -12.85
C GLU A 63 -5.80 17.88 -12.72
N GLU A 64 -5.17 18.76 -13.49
CA GLU A 64 -3.72 19.00 -13.42
C GLU A 64 -3.33 19.61 -12.09
N LEU A 65 -4.13 20.52 -11.54
CA LEU A 65 -3.92 21.10 -10.22
C LEU A 65 -4.05 20.05 -9.13
N ALA A 66 -5.04 19.19 -9.20
CA ALA A 66 -5.19 18.09 -8.25
C ALA A 66 -3.94 17.18 -8.24
N LEU A 67 -3.37 16.88 -9.41
CA LEU A 67 -2.11 16.13 -9.50
C LEU A 67 -0.94 16.93 -8.93
N LEU A 68 -0.80 18.22 -9.25
CA LEU A 68 0.29 19.05 -8.70
C LEU A 68 0.21 19.21 -7.19
N ASP A 69 -0.99 19.38 -6.62
CA ASP A 69 -1.22 19.44 -5.18
C ASP A 69 -0.80 18.11 -4.50
N VAL A 70 -1.14 16.98 -5.11
CA VAL A 70 -0.74 15.66 -4.61
C VAL A 70 0.77 15.44 -4.74
N LEU A 71 1.39 15.82 -5.85
CA LEU A 71 2.85 15.75 -6.01
C LEU A 71 3.59 16.62 -4.98
N HIS A 72 3.05 17.81 -4.67
CA HIS A 72 3.60 18.66 -3.60
C HIS A 72 3.55 17.94 -2.24
N GLN A 73 2.43 17.34 -1.89
CA GLN A 73 2.28 16.58 -0.65
C GLN A 73 3.19 15.34 -0.60
N LEU A 74 3.40 14.65 -1.73
CA LEU A 74 4.32 13.51 -1.81
C LEU A 74 5.78 13.95 -1.61
N TRP A 75 6.21 15.03 -2.28
CA TRP A 75 7.62 15.42 -2.36
C TRP A 75 8.11 16.27 -1.18
N ASN A 76 7.21 17.08 -0.60
CA ASN A 76 7.58 18.01 0.47
C ASN A 76 7.03 17.62 1.84
N GLU A 77 5.84 17.00 1.91
CA GLU A 77 5.18 16.69 3.16
C GLU A 77 5.26 15.20 3.53
N HIS A 78 5.64 14.34 2.58
CA HIS A 78 5.67 12.88 2.72
C HIS A 78 4.35 12.30 3.25
N SER A 79 3.22 12.79 2.73
CA SER A 79 1.87 12.46 3.17
C SER A 79 1.44 11.06 2.73
N GLU A 80 1.05 10.19 3.67
CA GLU A 80 0.46 8.88 3.36
C GLU A 80 -0.86 9.00 2.58
N GLN A 81 -1.66 10.03 2.88
CA GLN A 81 -2.91 10.29 2.13
C GLN A 81 -2.63 10.64 0.67
N ALA A 82 -1.56 11.38 0.39
CA ALA A 82 -1.16 11.74 -0.97
C ALA A 82 -0.79 10.49 -1.80
N VAL A 83 -0.25 9.44 -1.18
CA VAL A 83 0.08 8.18 -1.88
C VAL A 83 -1.15 7.55 -2.53
N THR A 84 -2.24 7.42 -1.80
CA THR A 84 -3.49 6.84 -2.35
C THR A 84 -4.15 7.78 -3.35
N ASN A 85 -4.13 9.09 -3.11
CA ASN A 85 -4.70 10.10 -4.00
C ASN A 85 -3.96 10.18 -5.35
N TYR A 86 -2.64 9.96 -5.36
CA TYR A 86 -1.81 10.04 -6.57
C TYR A 86 -2.34 9.15 -7.71
N PHE A 87 -2.67 7.90 -7.42
CA PHE A 87 -3.15 6.97 -8.44
C PHE A 87 -4.50 7.40 -9.03
N GLY A 88 -5.38 8.00 -8.21
CA GLY A 88 -6.66 8.53 -8.69
C GLY A 88 -6.54 9.80 -9.54
N CYS A 89 -5.57 10.66 -9.26
CA CYS A 89 -5.33 11.89 -10.02
C CYS A 89 -4.52 11.64 -11.30
N TYR A 90 -3.59 10.67 -11.27
CA TYR A 90 -2.66 10.41 -12.36
C TYR A 90 -3.35 10.23 -13.72
N GLY A 91 -4.25 9.27 -13.84
CA GLY A 91 -4.89 8.92 -15.12
C GLY A 91 -5.63 10.09 -15.74
N LYS A 92 -6.34 10.88 -14.95
CA LYS A 92 -7.12 12.04 -15.40
C LYS A 92 -6.22 13.17 -15.91
N ALA A 93 -5.25 13.58 -15.11
CA ALA A 93 -4.34 14.66 -15.47
C ALA A 93 -3.45 14.32 -16.67
N PHE A 94 -2.99 13.06 -16.77
CA PHE A 94 -2.17 12.61 -17.91
C PHE A 94 -2.96 12.47 -19.23
N GLN A 95 -4.27 12.33 -19.16
CA GLN A 95 -5.15 12.42 -20.34
C GLN A 95 -5.49 13.87 -20.70
N GLY A 96 -5.22 14.84 -19.83
CA GLY A 96 -5.46 16.26 -19.99
C GLY A 96 -4.25 17.03 -20.52
N ASN A 97 -4.03 18.22 -19.98
CA ASN A 97 -2.99 19.14 -20.45
C ASN A 97 -1.64 18.99 -19.76
N PHE A 98 -1.50 18.04 -18.83
CA PHE A 98 -0.29 17.91 -17.99
C PHE A 98 0.98 17.62 -18.80
N SER A 99 0.88 16.79 -19.84
CA SER A 99 2.01 16.54 -20.75
C SER A 99 2.47 17.80 -21.46
N THR A 100 1.55 18.66 -21.91
CA THR A 100 1.87 19.94 -22.55
C THR A 100 2.59 20.89 -21.56
N ILE A 101 2.14 20.93 -20.30
CA ILE A 101 2.77 21.72 -19.25
C ILE A 101 4.21 21.24 -18.99
N CYS A 102 4.41 19.93 -18.97
CA CYS A 102 5.73 19.32 -18.81
C CYS A 102 6.67 19.64 -19.99
N ASP A 103 6.17 19.53 -21.22
CA ASP A 103 6.94 19.77 -22.44
C ASP A 103 7.43 21.22 -22.53
N GLU A 104 6.61 22.20 -22.20
CA GLU A 104 6.97 23.63 -22.18
C GLU A 104 8.07 23.93 -21.13
N GLU A 105 8.03 23.28 -19.97
CA GLU A 105 9.03 23.40 -18.93
C GLU A 105 10.26 22.49 -19.19
N LYS A 106 10.26 21.69 -20.27
CA LYS A 106 11.30 20.70 -20.61
C LYS A 106 11.53 19.66 -19.51
N ILE A 107 10.47 19.33 -18.78
CA ILE A 107 10.46 18.32 -17.75
C ILE A 107 9.93 17.03 -18.37
N GLN A 108 10.71 15.95 -18.31
CA GLN A 108 10.25 14.66 -18.81
C GLN A 108 9.15 14.09 -17.92
N LEU A 109 8.04 13.71 -18.53
CA LEU A 109 6.89 13.11 -17.82
C LEU A 109 7.29 11.84 -17.05
N SER A 110 8.22 11.06 -17.61
CA SER A 110 8.82 9.91 -16.96
C SER A 110 9.56 10.26 -15.67
N ASP A 111 10.22 11.42 -15.63
CA ASP A 111 10.97 11.85 -14.43
C ASP A 111 10.04 12.25 -13.30
N VAL A 112 8.94 12.95 -13.63
CA VAL A 112 7.87 13.27 -12.67
C VAL A 112 7.30 11.99 -12.06
N ARG A 113 6.97 11.01 -12.91
CA ARG A 113 6.46 9.71 -12.46
C ARG A 113 7.47 8.97 -11.60
N ASN A 114 8.69 8.81 -12.06
CA ASN A 114 9.75 8.11 -11.31
C ASN A 114 9.99 8.74 -9.94
N ARG A 115 10.01 10.06 -9.85
CA ARG A 115 10.15 10.76 -8.57
C ARG A 115 8.96 10.54 -7.66
N ALA A 116 7.73 10.54 -8.18
CA ALA A 116 6.54 10.23 -7.40
C ALA A 116 6.58 8.78 -6.88
N GLU A 117 6.92 7.81 -7.72
CA GLU A 117 7.06 6.40 -7.34
C GLU A 117 8.13 6.19 -6.25
N GLN A 118 9.28 6.86 -6.36
CA GLN A 118 10.32 6.84 -5.33
C GLN A 118 9.83 7.41 -4.00
N SER A 119 9.08 8.53 -4.05
CA SER A 119 8.49 9.13 -2.84
C SER A 119 7.45 8.21 -2.20
N ILE A 120 6.61 7.55 -3.00
CA ILE A 120 5.63 6.57 -2.52
C ILE A 120 6.34 5.42 -1.79
N ILE A 121 7.39 4.86 -2.38
CA ILE A 121 8.18 3.80 -1.74
C ILE A 121 8.81 4.28 -0.43
N TYR A 122 9.40 5.48 -0.42
CA TYR A 122 9.99 6.06 0.78
C TYR A 122 8.97 6.24 1.91
N ILE A 123 7.79 6.80 1.59
CA ILE A 123 6.70 7.00 2.56
C ILE A 123 6.21 5.65 3.11
N LEU A 124 6.05 4.65 2.24
CA LEU A 124 5.61 3.32 2.62
C LEU A 124 6.63 2.62 3.54
N GLU A 125 7.92 2.72 3.25
CA GLU A 125 9.00 2.18 4.08
C GLU A 125 9.03 2.82 5.48
N GLY A 126 8.71 4.11 5.58
CA GLY A 126 8.64 4.87 6.83
C GLY A 126 7.34 4.72 7.61
N SER A 127 6.27 4.18 7.01
CA SER A 127 4.95 4.05 7.64
C SER A 127 4.98 3.12 8.86
N LYS A 128 4.19 3.48 9.88
CA LYS A 128 3.99 2.64 11.07
C LYS A 128 3.02 1.48 10.79
N ASP A 129 2.07 1.69 9.89
CA ASP A 129 1.00 0.76 9.54
C ASP A 129 1.22 0.11 8.16
N LYS A 130 2.44 -0.40 7.94
CA LYS A 130 2.89 -0.93 6.63
C LYS A 130 1.96 -1.99 6.04
N ILE A 131 1.37 -2.86 6.87
CA ILE A 131 0.51 -3.96 6.38
C ILE A 131 -0.75 -3.42 5.69
N PRO A 132 -1.65 -2.64 6.36
CA PRO A 132 -2.81 -2.09 5.70
C PRO A 132 -2.44 -1.09 4.60
N PHE A 133 -1.44 -0.26 4.82
CA PHE A 133 -1.05 0.77 3.86
C PHE A 133 -0.49 0.19 2.55
N SER A 134 0.42 -0.79 2.61
CA SER A 134 0.91 -1.46 1.40
C SER A 134 -0.20 -2.16 0.61
N ARG A 135 -1.22 -2.70 1.30
CA ARG A 135 -2.41 -3.25 0.65
C ARG A 135 -3.19 -2.18 -0.09
N ALA A 136 -3.46 -1.04 0.57
CA ALA A 136 -4.17 0.08 -0.04
C ALA A 136 -3.46 0.61 -1.29
N VAL A 137 -2.13 0.71 -1.27
CA VAL A 137 -1.32 1.12 -2.43
C VAL A 137 -1.47 0.13 -3.60
N ILE A 138 -1.33 -1.17 -3.34
CA ILE A 138 -1.49 -2.21 -4.37
C ILE A 138 -2.90 -2.19 -4.97
N ASP A 139 -3.91 -2.04 -4.14
CA ASP A 139 -5.31 -2.01 -4.58
C ASP A 139 -5.60 -0.71 -5.38
N SER A 140 -5.00 0.43 -5.00
CA SER A 140 -5.10 1.69 -5.76
C SER A 140 -4.47 1.57 -7.14
N ILE A 141 -3.29 0.96 -7.26
CA ILE A 141 -2.64 0.69 -8.56
C ILE A 141 -3.55 -0.14 -9.45
N ARG A 142 -4.16 -1.21 -8.91
CA ARG A 142 -5.03 -2.11 -9.67
C ARG A 142 -6.34 -1.45 -10.09
N SER A 143 -6.94 -0.65 -9.20
CA SER A 143 -8.26 -0.03 -9.46
C SER A 143 -8.18 1.14 -10.43
N THR A 144 -7.00 1.74 -10.64
CA THR A 144 -6.81 2.91 -11.49
C THR A 144 -6.09 2.59 -12.81
N ASP A 145 -5.78 1.32 -13.05
CA ASP A 145 -4.97 0.87 -14.21
C ASP A 145 -3.65 1.66 -14.35
N TYR A 146 -3.06 2.05 -13.20
CA TYR A 146 -1.81 2.78 -13.18
C TYR A 146 -0.70 1.96 -13.82
N PRO A 147 0.08 2.51 -14.78
CA PRO A 147 1.10 1.78 -15.51
C PRO A 147 2.39 1.62 -14.67
N ALA A 148 2.26 1.01 -13.48
CA ALA A 148 3.41 0.73 -12.64
C ALA A 148 4.40 -0.20 -13.34
N ASP A 149 5.68 0.14 -13.27
CA ASP A 149 6.70 -0.73 -13.83
C ASP A 149 6.95 -1.97 -12.95
N SER A 150 7.67 -2.94 -13.50
CA SER A 150 7.95 -4.20 -12.80
C SER A 150 8.83 -4.00 -11.56
N VAL A 151 9.70 -2.97 -11.56
CA VAL A 151 10.61 -2.67 -10.43
C VAL A 151 9.81 -2.11 -9.26
N MET A 152 8.92 -1.13 -9.51
CA MET A 152 8.02 -0.62 -8.49
C MET A 152 7.13 -1.72 -7.90
N LEU A 153 6.50 -2.52 -8.75
CA LEU A 153 5.62 -3.61 -8.30
C LEU A 153 6.39 -4.65 -7.46
N GLN A 154 7.62 -4.99 -7.85
CA GLN A 154 8.44 -5.91 -7.08
C GLN A 154 8.81 -5.31 -5.72
N ARG A 155 9.18 -4.04 -5.67
CA ARG A 155 9.53 -3.36 -4.42
C ARG A 155 8.34 -3.27 -3.45
N LEU A 156 7.16 -2.97 -3.97
CA LEU A 156 5.92 -2.99 -3.17
C LEU A 156 5.63 -4.37 -2.58
N ARG A 157 5.84 -5.44 -3.37
CA ARG A 157 5.70 -6.82 -2.88
C ARG A 157 6.71 -7.15 -1.79
N ASP A 158 7.98 -6.78 -1.98
CA ASP A 158 9.04 -7.02 -1.01
C ASP A 158 8.77 -6.30 0.33
N ILE A 159 8.34 -5.03 0.28
CA ILE A 159 7.96 -4.26 1.47
C ILE A 159 6.78 -4.92 2.19
N ARG A 160 5.76 -5.34 1.46
CA ARG A 160 4.58 -5.98 2.05
C ARG A 160 4.92 -7.34 2.66
N GLU A 161 5.72 -8.16 1.97
CA GLU A 161 6.15 -9.45 2.49
C GLU A 161 6.95 -9.30 3.79
N LEU A 162 7.88 -8.33 3.82
CA LEU A 162 8.65 -8.01 5.02
C LEU A 162 7.76 -7.49 6.16
N ALA A 163 6.78 -6.64 5.86
CA ALA A 163 5.85 -6.12 6.87
C ALA A 163 5.01 -7.24 7.51
N LEU A 164 4.56 -8.21 6.71
CA LEU A 164 3.85 -9.40 7.23
C LEU A 164 4.74 -10.26 8.12
N LEU A 165 6.01 -10.46 7.74
CA LEU A 165 7.00 -11.14 8.60
C LEU A 165 7.19 -10.37 9.91
N GLU A 166 7.45 -9.07 9.87
CA GLU A 166 7.62 -8.23 11.08
C GLU A 166 6.39 -8.32 11.99
N GLY A 167 5.18 -8.31 11.41
CA GLY A 167 3.94 -8.51 12.14
C GLY A 167 3.88 -9.87 12.83
N MET A 168 4.27 -10.95 12.14
CA MET A 168 4.34 -12.30 12.71
C MET A 168 5.38 -12.42 13.81
N LEU A 169 6.52 -11.77 13.70
CA LEU A 169 7.57 -11.82 14.72
C LEU A 169 7.21 -11.00 15.96
N LYS A 170 6.52 -9.88 15.80
CA LYS A 170 6.15 -8.97 16.89
C LYS A 170 4.89 -9.43 17.62
N THR A 171 3.84 -9.74 16.88
CA THR A 171 2.53 -10.11 17.44
C THR A 171 1.89 -11.15 16.52
N PRO A 172 2.32 -12.43 16.64
CA PRO A 172 1.82 -13.47 15.77
C PRO A 172 0.32 -13.70 15.95
N THR A 173 -0.44 -13.64 14.86
CA THR A 173 -1.87 -13.93 14.84
C THR A 173 -2.21 -14.92 13.73
N PRO A 174 -3.26 -15.75 13.90
CA PRO A 174 -3.71 -16.62 12.81
C PRO A 174 -4.04 -15.84 11.53
N GLY A 175 -4.63 -14.65 11.66
CA GLY A 175 -4.99 -13.80 10.52
C GLY A 175 -3.76 -13.33 9.72
N THR A 176 -2.70 -12.85 10.39
CA THR A 176 -1.46 -12.45 9.73
C THR A 176 -0.79 -13.65 9.05
N TYR A 177 -0.77 -14.81 9.72
CA TYR A 177 -0.23 -16.04 9.17
C TYR A 177 -0.96 -16.48 7.89
N GLN A 178 -2.29 -16.55 7.93
CA GLN A 178 -3.10 -16.93 6.77
C GLN A 178 -2.97 -15.91 5.61
N THR A 179 -2.88 -14.62 5.91
CA THR A 179 -2.64 -13.59 4.92
C THR A 179 -1.29 -13.81 4.23
N TYR A 180 -0.24 -14.10 5.00
CA TYR A 180 1.07 -14.38 4.42
C TYR A 180 1.03 -15.60 3.49
N LEU A 181 0.45 -16.72 3.93
CA LEU A 181 0.36 -17.94 3.11
C LEU A 181 -0.44 -17.73 1.81
N ALA A 182 -1.52 -16.95 1.88
CA ALA A 182 -2.34 -16.65 0.70
C ALA A 182 -1.63 -15.76 -0.32
N GLU A 183 -0.86 -14.77 0.14
CA GLU A 183 -0.19 -13.82 -0.74
C GLU A 183 1.21 -14.29 -1.18
N TYR A 184 1.91 -15.03 -0.32
CA TYR A 184 3.30 -15.45 -0.51
C TYR A 184 3.51 -16.95 -0.21
N PRO A 185 2.82 -17.88 -0.90
CA PRO A 185 2.94 -19.32 -0.61
C PRO A 185 4.35 -19.88 -0.79
N ASN A 186 5.17 -19.21 -1.60
CA ASN A 186 6.60 -19.52 -1.83
C ASN A 186 7.48 -18.30 -1.49
N GLY A 187 7.08 -17.50 -0.52
CA GLY A 187 7.74 -16.26 -0.14
C GLY A 187 9.14 -16.50 0.43
N LYS A 188 9.94 -15.43 0.39
CA LYS A 188 11.33 -15.45 0.88
C LYS A 188 11.42 -15.80 2.36
N PHE A 189 10.38 -15.47 3.15
CA PHE A 189 10.36 -15.61 4.60
C PHE A 189 9.44 -16.73 5.09
N ILE A 190 9.02 -17.65 4.23
CA ILE A 190 8.09 -18.74 4.57
C ILE A 190 8.57 -19.57 5.76
N ALA A 191 9.87 -19.83 5.86
CA ALA A 191 10.44 -20.58 6.96
C ALA A 191 10.31 -19.83 8.31
N GLN A 192 10.62 -18.54 8.33
CA GLN A 192 10.51 -17.71 9.55
C GLN A 192 9.05 -17.54 9.99
N VAL A 193 8.14 -17.36 9.04
CA VAL A 193 6.71 -17.22 9.31
C VAL A 193 6.14 -18.52 9.88
N ASN A 194 6.50 -19.68 9.33
CA ASN A 194 6.10 -20.97 9.87
C ASN A 194 6.69 -21.23 11.27
N ALA A 195 7.96 -20.85 11.50
CA ALA A 195 8.56 -20.96 12.81
C ALA A 195 7.86 -20.08 13.85
N ALA A 196 7.46 -18.85 13.49
CA ALA A 196 6.72 -17.94 14.36
C ALA A 196 5.32 -18.48 14.70
N GLU A 197 4.59 -19.04 13.72
CA GLU A 197 3.29 -19.68 13.95
C GLU A 197 3.42 -20.91 14.85
N ASN A 198 4.40 -21.77 14.59
CA ASN A 198 4.65 -22.94 15.44
C ASN A 198 4.93 -22.55 16.90
N LYS A 199 5.74 -21.50 17.12
CA LYS A 199 5.99 -20.95 18.45
C LYS A 199 4.72 -20.41 19.11
N ARG A 200 3.86 -19.70 18.33
CA ARG A 200 2.57 -19.20 18.83
C ARG A 200 1.66 -20.35 19.28
N LEU A 201 1.58 -21.40 18.49
CA LEU A 201 0.78 -22.59 18.83
C LEU A 201 1.31 -23.27 20.10
N TYR A 202 2.62 -23.40 20.27
CA TYR A 202 3.24 -23.87 21.49
C TYR A 202 2.86 -22.99 22.70
N GLN A 203 2.99 -21.67 22.58
CA GLN A 203 2.66 -20.73 23.64
C GLN A 203 1.17 -20.77 24.06
N LEU A 204 0.26 -21.09 23.13
CA LEU A 204 -1.15 -21.30 23.44
C LEU A 204 -1.33 -22.53 24.32
N VAL A 205 -0.68 -23.66 24.00
CA VAL A 205 -0.73 -24.88 24.81
C VAL A 205 -0.07 -24.65 26.19
N GLU A 206 1.07 -23.98 26.23
CA GLU A 206 1.78 -23.68 27.48
C GLU A 206 0.93 -22.83 28.45
N LYS A 207 0.23 -21.81 27.89
CA LYS A 207 -0.60 -20.90 28.67
C LYS A 207 -1.92 -21.52 29.11
N ASP A 208 -2.53 -22.33 28.27
CA ASP A 208 -3.83 -22.97 28.50
C ASP A 208 -3.80 -24.40 27.92
N PRO A 209 -3.37 -25.41 28.72
CA PRO A 209 -3.38 -26.79 28.33
C PRO A 209 -4.80 -27.32 28.20
N SER A 210 -5.42 -27.14 27.05
CA SER A 210 -6.78 -27.58 26.73
C SER A 210 -6.81 -28.47 25.49
N SER A 211 -7.82 -29.34 25.38
CA SER A 211 -7.99 -30.23 24.21
C SER A 211 -8.03 -29.45 22.89
N GLY A 212 -8.61 -28.25 22.88
CA GLY A 212 -8.67 -27.38 21.72
C GLY A 212 -7.28 -26.89 21.30
N ASN A 213 -6.45 -26.43 22.26
CA ASN A 213 -5.12 -25.93 21.98
C ASN A 213 -4.15 -27.06 21.59
N PHE A 214 -4.26 -28.24 22.20
CA PHE A 214 -3.50 -29.41 21.78
C PHE A 214 -3.87 -29.82 20.33
N LYS A 215 -5.17 -29.87 20.03
CA LYS A 215 -5.63 -30.15 18.67
C LYS A 215 -5.11 -29.10 17.67
N ALA A 216 -5.16 -27.80 18.02
CA ALA A 216 -4.63 -26.72 17.18
C ALA A 216 -3.14 -26.88 16.91
N PHE A 217 -2.36 -27.41 17.88
CA PHE A 217 -0.94 -27.69 17.67
C PHE A 217 -0.76 -28.96 16.82
N PHE A 218 -1.31 -30.10 17.20
CA PHE A 218 -1.04 -31.38 16.52
C PHE A 218 -1.63 -31.48 15.12
N ASP A 219 -2.87 -30.99 14.92
CA ASP A 219 -3.63 -31.15 13.67
C ASP A 219 -3.44 -29.98 12.69
N ASN A 220 -2.50 -29.06 12.96
CA ASN A 220 -2.25 -27.94 12.06
C ASN A 220 -1.65 -28.47 10.74
N ALA A 221 -2.46 -28.47 9.68
CA ALA A 221 -2.11 -29.03 8.37
C ALA A 221 -0.91 -28.31 7.74
N ASP A 222 -0.79 -26.99 7.92
CA ASP A 222 0.32 -26.21 7.37
C ASP A 222 1.63 -26.58 8.07
N MET A 223 1.62 -26.76 9.38
CA MET A 223 2.78 -27.20 10.15
C MET A 223 3.17 -28.65 9.81
N GLN A 224 2.19 -29.55 9.65
CA GLN A 224 2.44 -30.93 9.22
C GLN A 224 3.07 -30.98 7.80
N LYS A 225 2.63 -30.11 6.90
CA LYS A 225 3.18 -29.99 5.55
C LYS A 225 4.57 -29.40 5.56
N PHE A 226 4.83 -28.41 6.41
CA PHE A 226 6.13 -27.72 6.49
C PHE A 226 7.20 -28.59 7.16
N PHE A 227 6.90 -29.15 8.31
CA PHE A 227 7.79 -30.10 9.03
C PHE A 227 7.57 -31.51 8.50
N LYS A 228 8.25 -31.86 7.39
CA LYS A 228 8.10 -33.17 6.74
C LYS A 228 8.44 -34.33 7.65
N ASP A 229 9.46 -34.16 8.48
CA ASP A 229 9.78 -35.06 9.59
C ASP A 229 9.07 -34.58 10.84
N LYS A 230 8.03 -35.31 11.24
CA LYS A 230 7.20 -34.95 12.39
C LYS A 230 7.98 -34.83 13.69
N ASP A 231 9.03 -35.64 13.86
CA ASP A 231 9.82 -35.66 15.09
C ASP A 231 10.83 -34.50 15.16
N SER A 232 11.13 -33.85 14.04
CA SER A 232 11.98 -32.65 13.97
C SER A 232 11.22 -31.33 14.24
N ARG A 233 9.90 -31.38 14.44
CA ARG A 233 9.09 -30.19 14.71
C ARG A 233 9.46 -29.58 16.06
N PRO A 234 9.88 -28.30 16.12
CA PRO A 234 10.22 -27.62 17.38
C PRO A 234 9.04 -27.67 18.36
N TYR A 235 9.36 -27.79 19.66
CA TYR A 235 8.40 -27.86 20.78
C TYR A 235 7.52 -29.12 20.82
N LEU A 236 7.74 -30.12 19.93
CA LEU A 236 6.88 -31.30 19.90
C LEU A 236 6.99 -32.13 21.18
N ALA A 237 8.22 -32.34 21.69
CA ALA A 237 8.46 -33.10 22.90
C ALA A 237 7.83 -32.42 24.12
N GLU A 238 7.96 -31.12 24.24
CA GLU A 238 7.37 -30.33 25.31
C GLU A 238 5.82 -30.40 25.28
N VAL A 239 5.22 -30.25 24.09
CA VAL A 239 3.77 -30.32 23.93
C VAL A 239 3.25 -31.72 24.22
N ARG A 240 3.96 -32.78 23.81
CA ARG A 240 3.62 -34.17 24.18
C ARG A 240 3.62 -34.35 25.71
N SER A 241 4.65 -33.87 26.40
CA SER A 241 4.71 -33.94 27.84
C SER A 241 3.56 -33.17 28.55
N LEU A 242 3.22 -31.99 28.03
CA LEU A 242 2.06 -31.24 28.53
C LEU A 242 0.75 -31.95 28.28
N TYR A 243 0.62 -32.60 27.13
CA TYR A 243 -0.57 -33.38 26.78
C TYR A 243 -0.73 -34.62 27.65
N ASP A 244 0.35 -35.37 27.92
CA ASP A 244 0.35 -36.53 28.81
C ASP A 244 -0.09 -36.12 30.23
N ASN A 245 0.43 -35.00 30.74
CA ASN A 245 0.03 -34.46 32.05
C ASN A 245 -1.44 -34.03 32.05
N PHE A 246 -1.94 -33.38 30.98
CA PHE A 246 -3.33 -33.02 30.84
C PHE A 246 -4.24 -34.24 30.86
N LEU A 247 -3.90 -35.29 30.09
CA LEU A 247 -4.68 -36.54 30.07
C LEU A 247 -4.69 -37.22 31.43
N PHE A 248 -3.53 -37.28 32.13
CA PHE A 248 -3.43 -37.86 33.44
C PHE A 248 -4.36 -37.17 34.46
N GLN A 249 -4.33 -35.82 34.48
CA GLN A 249 -5.20 -35.04 35.38
C GLN A 249 -6.70 -35.24 35.03
N HIS A 250 -7.03 -35.36 33.76
CA HIS A 250 -8.40 -35.58 33.30
C HIS A 250 -8.89 -36.96 33.69
N ILE A 251 -8.06 -37.99 33.53
CA ILE A 251 -8.37 -39.35 33.96
C ILE A 251 -8.56 -39.42 35.47
N ASP A 252 -7.70 -38.78 36.25
CA ASP A 252 -7.82 -38.72 37.72
C ASP A 252 -9.12 -38.04 38.20
N SER A 253 -9.54 -36.98 37.50
CA SER A 253 -10.85 -36.35 37.73
C SER A 253 -12.02 -37.29 37.46
N LEU A 254 -12.01 -37.98 36.29
CA LEU A 254 -13.05 -38.92 35.89
C LEU A 254 -13.12 -40.14 36.81
N GLN A 255 -11.97 -40.57 37.36
CA GLN A 255 -11.94 -41.64 38.37
C GLN A 255 -12.61 -41.22 39.67
N LYS A 256 -12.38 -40.00 40.14
CA LYS A 256 -13.03 -39.42 41.34
C LYS A 256 -14.54 -39.27 41.14
N GLU A 257 -14.97 -38.99 39.93
CA GLU A 257 -16.42 -38.94 39.53
C GLU A 257 -17.05 -40.31 39.30
N GLY A 258 -16.29 -41.40 39.31
CA GLY A 258 -16.75 -42.75 39.05
C GLY A 258 -17.13 -43.01 37.56
N ASN A 259 -16.64 -42.18 36.61
CA ASN A 259 -17.00 -42.24 35.21
C ASN A 259 -16.07 -43.17 34.40
N ALA A 260 -16.20 -44.49 34.63
CA ALA A 260 -15.40 -45.52 33.97
C ALA A 260 -15.57 -45.56 32.46
N THR A 261 -16.72 -45.14 31.91
CA THR A 261 -17.02 -45.15 30.48
C THR A 261 -16.22 -44.05 29.77
N ALA A 262 -16.16 -42.85 30.34
CA ALA A 262 -15.39 -41.76 29.79
C ALA A 262 -13.88 -42.01 29.84
N ILE A 263 -13.39 -42.70 30.87
CA ILE A 263 -11.98 -43.11 30.98
C ILE A 263 -11.59 -44.04 29.83
N ARG A 264 -12.42 -45.04 29.52
CA ARG A 264 -12.18 -45.97 28.39
C ARG A 264 -12.07 -45.21 27.04
N GLN A 265 -12.94 -44.23 26.80
CA GLN A 265 -12.91 -43.42 25.56
C GLN A 265 -11.65 -42.58 25.41
N ILE A 266 -10.91 -42.32 26.47
CA ILE A 266 -9.62 -41.57 26.42
C ILE A 266 -8.43 -42.51 26.15
N ILE A 267 -8.55 -43.77 26.64
CA ILE A 267 -7.45 -44.76 26.55
C ILE A 267 -7.47 -45.51 25.21
N ASP A 268 -8.66 -45.73 24.61
CA ASP A 268 -8.83 -46.35 23.30
C ASP A 268 -8.55 -45.34 22.15
#